data_b2f8890a5393247b4a9d0e35e760c80f
#
_entry.id   b2f8890a5393247b4a9d0e35e760c80f
#
_cell.length_a   1.000
_cell.length_b   1.000
_cell.length_c   1.000
_cell.angle_alpha   90.00
_cell.angle_beta   90.00
_cell.angle_gamma   90.00
#
_symmetry.space_group_name_H-M   'P 1'
#
loop_
_entity.id
_entity.type
_entity.pdbx_description
1 polymer ?
#
loop_
_entity_poly.entity_id
_entity_poly.type
_entity_poly.pdbx_seq_one_letter_code
_entity_poly.pdbx_strand_id
1 'polypeptide(L)'
;MRVVVAPDKFKGTLTAREAAIALSAGWRRTDPGADIEEVPVADGGEGTLEALVDALGGRRERVTVSGPREDPVDAEFGLVPGADGPTAVVEMARASGLELLSESRRDPTRTTTRGTGELIAGAARHRPRRVIVCIGGSATNDGGAGMAQALGVRLLDEDGRDLPPGGAALRRLARIDATSLDRTIRPLDVVVACDVDNPLTGPRGASAVYGPQKGASPDDVQLLDEALGHLAAVVQRDLGIDVRTLPGAGAAGGLGAGLVAFLGARLRPGFEVVAEALDLERRLDRARVAVTGEGRYDAQSGSGKAPAGVLRMAREARCATVLVAGRIDAGIEPPADLVYDLSARAGSGPAMERARDLVEDASAEAAAALAKDG
;
A
#
# COMPACT_ATOMS: atom_id res chain seq x y z
N MET A 1 -2.75 -10.87 -31.16
CA MET A 1 -1.68 -11.10 -30.16
C MET A 1 -2.27 -10.86 -28.76
N ARG A 2 -1.87 -11.63 -27.71
CA ARG A 2 -2.34 -11.36 -26.35
C ARG A 2 -1.38 -10.43 -25.63
N VAL A 3 -1.91 -9.35 -25.06
CA VAL A 3 -1.16 -8.28 -24.40
C VAL A 3 -1.74 -8.07 -22.98
N VAL A 4 -0.88 -8.09 -21.97
CA VAL A 4 -1.24 -7.68 -20.61
C VAL A 4 -0.78 -6.26 -20.38
N VAL A 5 -1.69 -5.37 -20.01
CA VAL A 5 -1.44 -3.96 -19.72
C VAL A 5 -1.59 -3.73 -18.23
N ALA A 6 -0.46 -3.63 -17.52
CA ALA A 6 -0.37 -3.61 -16.08
C ALA A 6 0.41 -2.39 -15.54
N PRO A 7 -0.10 -1.16 -15.74
CA PRO A 7 0.54 0.04 -15.21
C PRO A 7 0.18 0.30 -13.74
N ASP A 8 1.06 1.01 -13.05
CA ASP A 8 0.75 1.76 -11.85
C ASP A 8 0.23 3.16 -12.20
N LYS A 9 -0.18 3.94 -11.20
CA LYS A 9 -0.64 5.33 -11.37
C LYS A 9 0.48 6.25 -11.86
N PHE A 10 0.14 7.19 -12.69
CA PHE A 10 0.99 8.32 -13.04
C PHE A 10 0.67 9.46 -12.07
N LYS A 11 1.39 9.50 -10.96
CA LYS A 11 1.10 10.38 -9.82
C LYS A 11 0.88 11.83 -10.25
N GLY A 12 -0.29 12.39 -9.90
CA GLY A 12 -0.68 13.76 -10.22
C GLY A 12 -1.31 13.93 -11.62
N THR A 13 -1.45 12.84 -12.43
CA THR A 13 -2.02 12.92 -13.78
C THR A 13 -3.05 11.84 -14.10
N LEU A 14 -2.69 10.55 -13.98
CA LEU A 14 -3.57 9.43 -14.30
C LEU A 14 -3.62 8.42 -13.15
N THR A 15 -4.78 7.92 -12.84
CA THR A 15 -4.95 6.70 -12.02
C THR A 15 -4.39 5.49 -12.77
N ALA A 16 -4.11 4.39 -12.08
CA ALA A 16 -3.65 3.16 -12.72
C ALA A 16 -4.64 2.65 -13.78
N ARG A 17 -5.94 2.78 -13.50
CA ARG A 17 -7.01 2.44 -14.45
C ARG A 17 -7.00 3.33 -15.70
N GLU A 18 -6.90 4.65 -15.53
CA GLU A 18 -6.85 5.58 -16.68
C GLU A 18 -5.60 5.34 -17.51
N ALA A 19 -4.46 5.03 -16.88
CA ALA A 19 -3.23 4.66 -17.57
C ALA A 19 -3.40 3.35 -18.36
N ALA A 20 -4.05 2.33 -17.77
CA ALA A 20 -4.34 1.07 -18.47
C ALA A 20 -5.23 1.29 -19.71
N ILE A 21 -6.28 2.10 -19.57
CA ILE A 21 -7.16 2.46 -20.68
C ILE A 21 -6.40 3.21 -21.79
N ALA A 22 -5.54 4.18 -21.43
CA ALA A 22 -4.74 4.94 -22.39
C ALA A 22 -3.75 4.04 -23.14
N LEU A 23 -2.99 3.20 -22.41
CA LEU A 23 -2.07 2.22 -23.00
C LEU A 23 -2.81 1.27 -23.96
N SER A 24 -3.97 0.76 -23.56
CA SER A 24 -4.79 -0.14 -24.37
C SER A 24 -5.33 0.56 -25.63
N ALA A 25 -5.78 1.81 -25.51
CA ALA A 25 -6.27 2.59 -26.64
C ALA A 25 -5.14 2.84 -27.66
N GLY A 26 -3.95 3.24 -27.19
CA GLY A 26 -2.79 3.42 -28.05
C GLY A 26 -2.40 2.13 -28.78
N TRP A 27 -2.35 0.99 -28.08
CA TRP A 27 -2.03 -0.31 -28.67
C TRP A 27 -3.02 -0.68 -29.78
N ARG A 28 -4.33 -0.54 -29.54
CA ARG A 28 -5.40 -0.86 -30.52
C ARG A 28 -5.35 0.02 -31.78
N ARG A 29 -4.76 1.20 -31.72
CA ARG A 29 -4.55 2.06 -32.92
C ARG A 29 -3.66 1.37 -33.95
N THR A 30 -2.70 0.55 -33.49
CA THR A 30 -1.75 -0.15 -34.36
C THR A 30 -2.14 -1.61 -34.58
N ASP A 31 -2.62 -2.30 -33.56
CA ASP A 31 -3.12 -3.70 -33.62
C ASP A 31 -4.57 -3.77 -33.12
N PRO A 32 -5.57 -3.46 -34.00
CA PRO A 32 -6.99 -3.52 -33.61
C PRO A 32 -7.46 -4.92 -33.21
N GLY A 33 -6.74 -5.97 -33.62
CA GLY A 33 -7.05 -7.37 -33.33
C GLY A 33 -6.37 -7.91 -32.07
N ALA A 34 -5.64 -7.08 -31.33
CA ALA A 34 -5.00 -7.52 -30.08
C ALA A 34 -6.03 -7.91 -29.01
N ASP A 35 -5.79 -9.05 -28.37
CA ASP A 35 -6.49 -9.48 -27.16
C ASP A 35 -5.80 -8.81 -25.96
N ILE A 36 -6.34 -7.67 -25.52
CA ILE A 36 -5.75 -6.83 -24.46
C ILE A 36 -6.47 -7.08 -23.15
N GLU A 37 -5.70 -7.46 -22.15
CA GLU A 37 -6.16 -7.61 -20.77
C GLU A 37 -5.61 -6.45 -19.91
N GLU A 38 -6.51 -5.59 -19.43
CA GLU A 38 -6.19 -4.46 -18.56
C GLU A 38 -6.13 -4.93 -17.10
N VAL A 39 -4.94 -4.84 -16.48
CA VAL A 39 -4.67 -5.31 -15.12
C VAL A 39 -3.91 -4.21 -14.37
N PRO A 40 -4.58 -3.07 -14.04
CA PRO A 40 -3.91 -2.02 -13.29
C PRO A 40 -3.34 -2.58 -11.99
N VAL A 41 -2.11 -2.20 -11.67
CA VAL A 41 -1.37 -2.66 -10.49
C VAL A 41 -1.13 -1.52 -9.51
N ALA A 42 -0.64 -1.85 -8.32
CA ALA A 42 -0.20 -0.91 -7.31
C ALA A 42 0.92 -1.54 -6.46
N ASP A 43 1.61 -0.72 -5.69
CA ASP A 43 2.71 -1.13 -4.82
C ASP A 43 2.29 -1.40 -3.36
N GLY A 44 0.99 -1.50 -3.06
CA GLY A 44 0.51 -1.67 -1.68
C GLY A 44 0.34 -0.35 -0.92
N GLY A 45 0.59 0.77 -1.58
CA GLY A 45 0.32 2.11 -1.06
C GLY A 45 -1.07 2.61 -1.43
N GLU A 46 -1.22 3.94 -1.47
CA GLU A 46 -2.45 4.62 -1.86
C GLU A 46 -2.84 4.29 -3.31
N GLY A 47 -4.11 3.98 -3.54
CA GLY A 47 -4.68 3.56 -4.83
C GLY A 47 -4.72 2.05 -5.03
N THR A 48 -4.20 1.26 -4.10
CA THR A 48 -4.26 -0.20 -4.15
C THR A 48 -5.70 -0.72 -4.07
N LEU A 49 -6.52 -0.10 -3.24
CA LEU A 49 -7.94 -0.45 -3.11
C LEU A 49 -8.65 -0.29 -4.45
N GLU A 50 -8.48 0.86 -5.11
CA GLU A 50 -9.07 1.12 -6.43
C GLU A 50 -8.58 0.11 -7.46
N ALA A 51 -7.26 -0.10 -7.53
CA ALA A 51 -6.67 -1.01 -8.50
C ALA A 51 -7.22 -2.43 -8.35
N LEU A 52 -7.30 -2.96 -7.13
CA LEU A 52 -7.82 -4.30 -6.89
C LEU A 52 -9.35 -4.40 -7.13
N VAL A 53 -10.12 -3.40 -6.66
CA VAL A 53 -11.57 -3.40 -6.85
C VAL A 53 -11.93 -3.32 -8.33
N ASP A 54 -11.27 -2.44 -9.07
CA ASP A 54 -11.55 -2.24 -10.49
C ASP A 54 -11.10 -3.44 -11.34
N ALA A 55 -9.93 -4.02 -11.05
CA ALA A 55 -9.41 -5.17 -11.80
C ALA A 55 -10.17 -6.47 -11.54
N LEU A 56 -10.72 -6.65 -10.34
CA LEU A 56 -11.38 -7.89 -9.92
C LEU A 56 -12.91 -7.81 -9.92
N GLY A 57 -13.49 -6.68 -10.35
CA GLY A 57 -14.94 -6.50 -10.36
C GLY A 57 -15.53 -6.49 -8.95
N GLY A 58 -14.80 -5.95 -8.00
CA GLY A 58 -15.22 -5.81 -6.61
C GLY A 58 -16.18 -4.65 -6.38
N ARG A 59 -16.46 -4.37 -5.11
CA ARG A 59 -17.27 -3.22 -4.69
C ARG A 59 -16.58 -2.50 -3.52
N ARG A 60 -16.92 -1.23 -3.35
CA ARG A 60 -16.48 -0.41 -2.22
C ARG A 60 -17.62 -0.23 -1.24
N GLU A 61 -17.30 -0.29 0.04
CA GLU A 61 -18.24 -0.08 1.15
C GLU A 61 -17.78 1.14 1.94
N ARG A 62 -18.67 2.10 2.13
CA ARG A 62 -18.40 3.32 2.90
C ARG A 62 -18.80 3.15 4.35
N VAL A 63 -18.01 3.73 5.23
CA VAL A 63 -18.23 3.74 6.67
C VAL A 63 -17.66 5.01 7.28
N THR A 64 -18.36 5.60 8.23
CA THR A 64 -17.81 6.70 9.04
C THR A 64 -17.00 6.10 10.19
N VAL A 65 -15.74 6.50 10.31
CA VAL A 65 -14.77 6.01 11.30
C VAL A 65 -14.05 7.18 11.96
N SER A 66 -13.27 6.89 12.99
CA SER A 66 -12.41 7.88 13.66
C SER A 66 -11.23 8.26 12.74
N GLY A 67 -11.03 9.55 12.53
CA GLY A 67 -9.82 10.08 11.90
C GLY A 67 -8.60 10.03 12.82
N PRO A 68 -7.41 10.51 12.35
CA PRO A 68 -6.18 10.46 13.13
C PRO A 68 -6.23 11.24 14.46
N ARG A 69 -7.12 12.22 14.56
CA ARG A 69 -7.38 13.05 15.76
C ARG A 69 -8.76 12.79 16.34
N GLU A 70 -9.33 11.63 16.07
CA GLU A 70 -10.65 11.16 16.50
C GLU A 70 -11.85 11.95 15.92
N ASP A 71 -11.62 12.95 15.08
CA ASP A 71 -12.72 13.56 14.32
C ASP A 71 -13.31 12.50 13.37
N PRO A 72 -14.63 12.44 13.17
CA PRO A 72 -15.23 11.47 12.26
C PRO A 72 -14.80 11.76 10.82
N VAL A 73 -14.45 10.70 10.09
CA VAL A 73 -14.12 10.75 8.67
C VAL A 73 -14.91 9.69 7.91
N ASP A 74 -15.34 10.02 6.71
CA ASP A 74 -15.94 9.05 5.79
C ASP A 74 -14.81 8.33 5.06
N ALA A 75 -14.71 7.04 5.29
CA ALA A 75 -13.71 6.17 4.71
C ALA A 75 -14.38 5.01 3.98
N GLU A 76 -13.60 4.28 3.21
CA GLU A 76 -14.10 3.10 2.50
C GLU A 76 -13.09 1.96 2.54
N PHE A 77 -13.60 0.73 2.39
CA PHE A 77 -12.82 -0.47 2.13
C PHE A 77 -13.35 -1.21 0.91
N GLY A 78 -12.52 -2.01 0.27
CA GLY A 78 -12.88 -2.81 -0.89
C GLY A 78 -13.28 -4.23 -0.48
N LEU A 79 -14.20 -4.81 -1.25
CA LEU A 79 -14.52 -6.24 -1.20
C LEU A 79 -14.36 -6.79 -2.62
N VAL A 80 -13.43 -7.70 -2.80
CA VAL A 80 -13.12 -8.31 -4.09
C VAL A 80 -13.35 -9.82 -4.06
N PRO A 81 -13.74 -10.45 -5.18
CA PRO A 81 -13.78 -11.90 -5.27
C PRO A 81 -12.39 -12.50 -5.02
N GLY A 82 -12.32 -13.64 -4.38
CA GLY A 82 -11.11 -14.45 -4.20
C GLY A 82 -11.41 -15.92 -4.40
N ALA A 83 -10.41 -16.73 -4.70
CA ALA A 83 -10.59 -18.16 -5.00
C ALA A 83 -11.26 -18.92 -3.85
N ASP A 84 -10.89 -18.63 -2.61
CA ASP A 84 -11.38 -19.32 -1.40
C ASP A 84 -12.44 -18.53 -0.65
N GLY A 85 -12.98 -17.46 -1.24
CA GLY A 85 -13.94 -16.54 -0.64
C GLY A 85 -13.54 -15.09 -0.80
N PRO A 86 -14.38 -14.13 -0.36
CA PRO A 86 -14.10 -12.69 -0.52
C PRO A 86 -12.80 -12.27 0.16
N THR A 87 -12.08 -11.35 -0.47
CA THR A 87 -10.95 -10.63 0.12
C THR A 87 -11.36 -9.19 0.41
N ALA A 88 -11.09 -8.71 1.60
CA ALA A 88 -11.25 -7.30 1.92
C ALA A 88 -9.93 -6.55 1.71
N VAL A 89 -10.00 -5.32 1.23
CA VAL A 89 -8.86 -4.42 1.03
C VAL A 89 -9.08 -3.17 1.86
N VAL A 90 -8.16 -2.89 2.77
CA VAL A 90 -8.20 -1.75 3.69
C VAL A 90 -6.95 -0.91 3.49
N GLU A 91 -7.11 0.35 3.11
CA GLU A 91 -6.05 1.33 3.12
C GLU A 91 -6.11 2.14 4.41
N MET A 92 -5.08 2.01 5.25
CA MET A 92 -5.04 2.71 6.53
C MET A 92 -5.07 4.24 6.39
N ALA A 93 -4.55 4.76 5.28
CA ALA A 93 -4.50 6.20 5.01
C ALA A 93 -5.90 6.84 4.91
N ARG A 94 -6.93 6.08 4.59
CA ARG A 94 -8.32 6.57 4.51
C ARG A 94 -8.92 6.92 5.87
N ALA A 95 -8.37 6.36 6.95
CA ALA A 95 -8.83 6.62 8.31
C ALA A 95 -7.75 7.21 9.21
N SER A 96 -6.47 6.90 8.96
CA SER A 96 -5.36 7.28 9.83
C SER A 96 -4.22 7.94 9.02
N GLY A 97 -4.55 8.52 7.85
CA GLY A 97 -3.61 9.08 6.90
C GLY A 97 -3.17 10.51 7.20
N LEU A 98 -1.98 10.86 6.69
CA LEU A 98 -1.37 12.16 6.86
C LEU A 98 -2.13 13.27 6.11
N GLU A 99 -2.74 12.94 4.97
CA GLU A 99 -3.50 13.89 4.15
C GLU A 99 -4.83 14.33 4.79
N LEU A 100 -5.32 13.58 5.79
CA LEU A 100 -6.48 13.96 6.60
C LEU A 100 -6.18 15.11 7.57
N LEU A 101 -4.90 15.51 7.69
CA LEU A 101 -4.46 16.55 8.62
C LEU A 101 -3.79 17.70 7.89
N SER A 102 -4.20 18.93 8.19
CA SER A 102 -3.39 20.11 7.89
C SER A 102 -2.06 20.02 8.63
N GLU A 103 -1.02 20.67 8.13
CA GLU A 103 0.31 20.67 8.76
C GLU A 103 0.28 21.09 10.23
N SER A 104 -0.54 22.10 10.57
CA SER A 104 -0.70 22.58 11.94
C SER A 104 -1.39 21.60 12.90
N ARG A 105 -2.03 20.57 12.37
CA ARG A 105 -2.70 19.52 13.16
C ARG A 105 -1.89 18.23 13.25
N ARG A 106 -0.75 18.16 12.59
CA ARG A 106 0.16 17.01 12.65
C ARG A 106 0.83 16.93 14.01
N ASP A 107 0.62 15.84 14.71
CA ASP A 107 1.20 15.59 16.03
C ASP A 107 1.18 14.06 16.30
N PRO A 108 2.26 13.35 15.98
CA PRO A 108 2.30 11.89 16.10
C PRO A 108 2.31 11.40 17.56
N THR A 109 2.47 12.31 18.54
CA THR A 109 2.34 11.94 19.95
C THR A 109 0.89 11.68 20.35
N ARG A 110 -0.08 12.22 19.58
CA ARG A 110 -1.52 12.19 19.88
C ARG A 110 -2.38 11.53 18.80
N THR A 111 -1.86 11.36 17.58
CA THR A 111 -2.62 10.71 16.50
C THR A 111 -2.76 9.21 16.74
N THR A 112 -3.87 8.64 16.27
CA THR A 112 -4.27 7.26 16.54
C THR A 112 -4.63 6.47 15.30
N THR A 113 -4.35 5.17 15.32
CA THR A 113 -4.78 4.19 14.31
C THR A 113 -6.19 3.63 14.56
N ARG A 114 -6.97 4.23 15.46
CA ARG A 114 -8.30 3.74 15.83
C ARG A 114 -9.20 3.52 14.62
N GLY A 115 -9.30 4.48 13.72
CA GLY A 115 -10.12 4.36 12.52
C GLY A 115 -9.68 3.24 11.58
N THR A 116 -8.40 2.92 11.54
CA THR A 116 -7.91 1.73 10.80
C THR A 116 -8.51 0.45 11.41
N GLY A 117 -8.56 0.34 12.74
CA GLY A 117 -9.22 -0.78 13.40
C GLY A 117 -10.72 -0.84 13.11
N GLU A 118 -11.40 0.30 13.10
CA GLU A 118 -12.81 0.40 12.76
C GLU A 118 -13.10 0.00 11.30
N LEU A 119 -12.21 0.35 10.35
CA LEU A 119 -12.28 -0.12 8.96
C LEU A 119 -12.14 -1.65 8.88
N ILE A 120 -11.16 -2.23 9.60
CA ILE A 120 -10.97 -3.69 9.65
C ILE A 120 -12.20 -4.37 10.26
N ALA A 121 -12.76 -3.81 11.34
CA ALA A 121 -14.00 -4.33 11.94
C ALA A 121 -15.19 -4.25 10.98
N GLY A 122 -15.32 -3.14 10.24
CA GLY A 122 -16.32 -2.98 9.18
C GLY A 122 -16.19 -4.04 8.10
N ALA A 123 -14.99 -4.25 7.60
CA ALA A 123 -14.69 -5.28 6.60
C ALA A 123 -14.97 -6.71 7.11
N ALA A 124 -14.63 -7.01 8.36
CA ALA A 124 -14.81 -8.32 8.96
C ALA A 124 -16.28 -8.76 9.04
N ARG A 125 -17.24 -7.81 9.10
CA ARG A 125 -18.70 -8.10 9.09
C ARG A 125 -19.15 -8.81 7.80
N HIS A 126 -18.41 -8.62 6.70
CA HIS A 126 -18.65 -9.29 5.42
C HIS A 126 -18.04 -10.69 5.35
N ARG A 127 -17.41 -11.15 6.45
CA ARG A 127 -16.77 -12.48 6.59
C ARG A 127 -15.79 -12.77 5.45
N PRO A 128 -14.84 -11.86 5.17
CA PRO A 128 -13.83 -12.13 4.16
C PRO A 128 -12.95 -13.31 4.61
N ARG A 129 -12.43 -14.06 3.66
CA ARG A 129 -11.42 -15.09 3.94
C ARG A 129 -10.08 -14.46 4.28
N ARG A 130 -9.76 -13.35 3.61
CA ARG A 130 -8.51 -12.59 3.74
C ARG A 130 -8.78 -11.11 3.88
N VAL A 131 -7.92 -10.44 4.62
CA VAL A 131 -7.88 -8.96 4.68
C VAL A 131 -6.49 -8.51 4.25
N ILE A 132 -6.40 -7.72 3.18
CA ILE A 132 -5.18 -7.01 2.77
C ILE A 132 -5.23 -5.64 3.41
N VAL A 133 -4.20 -5.32 4.21
CA VAL A 133 -4.05 -4.00 4.85
C VAL A 133 -2.88 -3.27 4.22
N CYS A 134 -3.17 -2.17 3.52
CA CYS A 134 -2.17 -1.28 2.94
C CYS A 134 -1.81 -0.20 3.96
N ILE A 135 -0.52 -0.07 4.30
CA ILE A 135 -0.08 0.76 5.43
C ILE A 135 0.74 2.01 5.05
N GLY A 136 0.74 2.38 3.77
CA GLY A 136 1.34 3.64 3.30
C GLY A 136 0.58 4.89 3.78
N GLY A 137 1.23 6.06 3.77
CA GLY A 137 0.60 7.38 3.99
C GLY A 137 0.16 7.71 5.42
N SER A 138 0.69 7.04 6.45
CA SER A 138 0.25 7.18 7.85
C SER A 138 0.55 8.54 8.49
N ALA A 139 -0.37 9.03 9.34
CA ALA A 139 -0.19 10.19 10.24
C ALA A 139 0.25 9.79 11.66
N THR A 140 0.28 8.52 11.97
CA THR A 140 0.29 7.98 13.34
C THR A 140 1.65 7.41 13.73
N ASN A 141 1.89 7.33 15.05
CA ASN A 141 3.08 6.68 15.63
C ASN A 141 2.71 5.99 16.95
N ASP A 142 1.56 5.29 16.96
CA ASP A 142 0.99 4.66 18.14
C ASP A 142 1.19 3.14 18.20
N GLY A 143 2.07 2.57 17.36
CA GLY A 143 2.34 1.14 17.34
C GLY A 143 1.13 0.26 17.00
N GLY A 144 0.08 0.83 16.41
CA GLY A 144 -1.18 0.12 16.17
C GLY A 144 -2.08 0.00 17.40
N ALA A 145 -1.79 0.76 18.46
CA ALA A 145 -2.56 0.70 19.71
C ALA A 145 -4.04 1.05 19.51
N GLY A 146 -4.32 2.16 18.82
CA GLY A 146 -5.70 2.55 18.54
C GLY A 146 -6.45 1.50 17.71
N MET A 147 -5.79 0.92 16.71
CA MET A 147 -6.33 -0.19 15.92
C MET A 147 -6.72 -1.38 16.81
N ALA A 148 -5.81 -1.80 17.68
CA ALA A 148 -6.04 -2.90 18.59
C ALA A 148 -7.21 -2.62 19.56
N GLN A 149 -7.29 -1.41 20.12
CA GLN A 149 -8.38 -0.99 20.99
C GLN A 149 -9.74 -0.98 20.27
N ALA A 150 -9.79 -0.51 19.02
CA ALA A 150 -11.01 -0.55 18.21
C ALA A 150 -11.50 -1.98 17.93
N LEU A 151 -10.59 -2.95 17.94
CA LEU A 151 -10.89 -4.38 17.75
C LEU A 151 -11.13 -5.12 19.06
N GLY A 152 -11.20 -4.43 20.20
CA GLY A 152 -11.55 -4.99 21.49
C GLY A 152 -10.36 -5.43 22.37
N VAL A 153 -9.12 -5.16 21.97
CA VAL A 153 -7.95 -5.35 22.84
C VAL A 153 -7.91 -4.22 23.86
N ARG A 154 -7.67 -4.54 25.12
CA ARG A 154 -7.49 -3.53 26.16
C ARG A 154 -6.01 -3.30 26.42
N LEU A 155 -5.59 -2.05 26.34
CA LEU A 155 -4.25 -1.58 26.68
C LEU A 155 -4.36 -0.81 27.99
N LEU A 156 -3.87 -1.39 29.08
CA LEU A 156 -4.15 -0.95 30.45
C LEU A 156 -2.92 -0.31 31.09
N ASP A 157 -3.15 0.79 31.83
CA ASP A 157 -2.16 1.38 32.72
C ASP A 157 -2.06 0.62 34.06
N GLU A 158 -1.20 1.08 34.97
CA GLU A 158 -1.00 0.48 36.30
C GLU A 158 -2.27 0.47 37.16
N ASP A 159 -3.20 1.41 36.95
CA ASP A 159 -4.49 1.48 37.62
C ASP A 159 -5.56 0.58 36.97
N GLY A 160 -5.25 -0.12 35.89
CA GLY A 160 -6.18 -0.97 35.14
C GLY A 160 -7.15 -0.19 34.24
N ARG A 161 -6.85 1.08 33.94
CA ARG A 161 -7.63 1.92 33.02
C ARG A 161 -7.09 1.79 31.60
N ASP A 162 -7.98 1.88 30.63
CA ASP A 162 -7.58 1.89 29.23
C ASP A 162 -6.74 3.14 28.91
N LEU A 163 -5.67 2.96 28.13
CA LEU A 163 -4.82 4.06 27.67
C LEU A 163 -5.62 5.01 26.77
N PRO A 164 -5.41 6.32 26.88
CA PRO A 164 -5.90 7.27 25.89
C PRO A 164 -5.20 7.09 24.56
N PRO A 165 -5.74 7.66 23.45
CA PRO A 165 -5.14 7.59 22.14
C PRO A 165 -3.78 8.29 22.07
N GLY A 166 -2.97 7.88 21.08
CA GLY A 166 -1.70 8.49 20.73
C GLY A 166 -0.47 7.76 21.22
N GLY A 167 0.64 7.95 20.49
CA GLY A 167 1.90 7.25 20.75
C GLY A 167 2.52 7.54 22.10
N ALA A 168 2.41 8.79 22.60
CA ALA A 168 2.95 9.19 23.90
C ALA A 168 2.30 8.42 25.08
N ALA A 169 1.05 8.00 24.93
CA ALA A 169 0.33 7.25 25.96
C ALA A 169 0.92 5.87 26.24
N LEU A 170 1.60 5.27 25.26
CA LEU A 170 2.20 3.95 25.37
C LEU A 170 3.24 3.82 26.48
N ARG A 171 3.85 4.93 26.90
CA ARG A 171 4.80 4.94 28.06
C ARG A 171 4.15 4.50 29.37
N ARG A 172 2.81 4.57 29.46
CA ARG A 172 2.04 4.15 30.66
C ARG A 172 1.46 2.75 30.52
N LEU A 173 1.75 2.05 29.44
CA LEU A 173 1.22 0.70 29.22
C LEU A 173 1.77 -0.27 30.25
N ALA A 174 0.89 -0.78 31.12
CA ALA A 174 1.25 -1.76 32.13
C ALA A 174 0.87 -3.20 31.72
N ARG A 175 -0.25 -3.37 30.99
CA ARG A 175 -0.75 -4.70 30.62
C ARG A 175 -1.57 -4.68 29.34
N ILE A 176 -1.45 -5.74 28.57
CA ILE A 176 -2.29 -6.03 27.38
C ILE A 176 -3.27 -7.14 27.74
N ASP A 177 -4.56 -6.89 27.49
CA ASP A 177 -5.61 -7.89 27.59
C ASP A 177 -6.31 -8.07 26.23
N ALA A 178 -5.97 -9.15 25.54
CA ALA A 178 -6.53 -9.50 24.23
C ALA A 178 -7.70 -10.51 24.31
N THR A 179 -8.24 -10.78 25.49
CA THR A 179 -9.33 -11.76 25.68
C THR A 179 -10.61 -11.35 24.98
N SER A 180 -10.87 -10.04 24.91
CA SER A 180 -12.04 -9.42 24.28
C SER A 180 -11.86 -9.06 22.79
N LEU A 181 -10.74 -9.47 22.18
CA LEU A 181 -10.56 -9.31 20.73
C LEU A 181 -11.77 -9.90 19.99
N ASP A 182 -12.34 -9.11 19.08
CA ASP A 182 -13.53 -9.48 18.31
C ASP A 182 -13.36 -10.86 17.65
N ARG A 183 -14.33 -11.73 17.89
CA ARG A 183 -14.29 -13.13 17.40
C ARG A 183 -14.36 -13.23 15.88
N THR A 184 -14.84 -12.19 15.20
CA THR A 184 -14.88 -12.13 13.74
C THR A 184 -13.50 -11.87 13.14
N ILE A 185 -12.57 -11.31 13.93
CA ILE A 185 -11.20 -10.98 13.52
C ILE A 185 -10.27 -12.19 13.63
N ARG A 186 -10.42 -12.99 14.67
CA ARG A 186 -9.51 -14.12 14.96
C ARG A 186 -9.28 -15.10 13.80
N PRO A 187 -10.28 -15.48 12.97
CA PRO A 187 -10.10 -16.42 11.87
C PRO A 187 -9.58 -15.78 10.58
N LEU A 188 -9.37 -14.46 10.53
CA LEU A 188 -8.99 -13.78 9.30
C LEU A 188 -7.52 -14.04 8.94
N ASP A 189 -7.27 -14.33 7.67
CA ASP A 189 -5.93 -14.30 7.09
C ASP A 189 -5.57 -12.83 6.80
N VAL A 190 -4.82 -12.18 7.70
CA VAL A 190 -4.42 -10.78 7.56
C VAL A 190 -3.05 -10.69 6.91
N VAL A 191 -3.00 -10.04 5.75
CA VAL A 191 -1.77 -9.79 5.01
C VAL A 191 -1.55 -8.27 4.92
N VAL A 192 -0.36 -7.82 5.26
CA VAL A 192 -0.01 -6.40 5.23
C VAL A 192 0.91 -6.12 4.05
N ALA A 193 0.48 -5.22 3.18
CA ALA A 193 1.29 -4.70 2.09
C ALA A 193 2.27 -3.65 2.65
N CYS A 194 3.57 -4.00 2.67
CA CYS A 194 4.62 -3.21 3.32
C CYS A 194 5.92 -3.27 2.51
N ASP A 195 6.35 -2.15 1.94
CA ASP A 195 7.55 -2.05 1.10
C ASP A 195 8.78 -1.51 1.84
N VAL A 196 8.69 -1.38 3.17
CA VAL A 196 9.81 -0.92 4.00
C VAL A 196 10.23 -2.00 4.98
N ASP A 197 11.52 -2.05 5.29
CA ASP A 197 12.13 -3.03 6.20
C ASP A 197 12.48 -2.44 7.58
N ASN A 198 12.10 -1.18 7.84
CA ASN A 198 12.43 -0.49 9.07
C ASN A 198 12.00 -1.28 10.30
N PRO A 199 12.92 -1.50 11.29
CA PRO A 199 12.56 -2.07 12.58
C PRO A 199 11.65 -1.10 13.35
N LEU A 200 11.07 -1.55 14.44
CA LEU A 200 10.14 -0.73 15.21
C LEU A 200 10.82 0.49 15.82
N THR A 201 12.03 0.34 16.38
CA THR A 201 12.75 1.36 17.15
C THR A 201 14.19 1.55 16.68
N GLY A 202 14.85 2.58 17.21
CA GLY A 202 16.23 2.93 16.95
C GLY A 202 16.44 3.87 15.76
N PRO A 203 17.69 4.09 15.32
CA PRO A 203 18.01 5.10 14.29
C PRO A 203 17.33 4.86 12.94
N ARG A 204 16.97 3.61 12.63
CA ARG A 204 16.20 3.22 11.45
C ARG A 204 14.73 2.92 11.77
N GLY A 205 14.29 3.17 13.00
CA GLY A 205 12.95 2.86 13.49
C GLY A 205 11.86 3.82 13.02
N ALA A 206 10.63 3.50 13.37
CA ALA A 206 9.42 4.24 12.99
C ALA A 206 9.50 5.72 13.30
N SER A 207 9.85 6.07 14.54
CA SER A 207 9.88 7.46 15.02
C SER A 207 11.01 8.26 14.39
N ALA A 208 12.21 7.70 14.31
CA ALA A 208 13.38 8.37 13.79
C ALA A 208 13.24 8.70 12.29
N VAL A 209 12.75 7.75 11.51
CA VAL A 209 12.66 7.89 10.04
C VAL A 209 11.41 8.64 9.61
N TYR A 210 10.26 8.35 10.20
CA TYR A 210 8.97 8.85 9.72
C TYR A 210 8.30 9.88 10.65
N GLY A 211 8.80 10.07 11.88
CA GLY A 211 8.27 11.04 12.85
C GLY A 211 8.31 12.48 12.35
N PRO A 212 9.44 12.98 11.82
CA PRO A 212 9.56 14.38 11.40
C PRO A 212 8.51 14.83 10.38
N GLN A 213 8.22 14.02 9.35
CA GLN A 213 7.18 14.35 8.34
C GLN A 213 5.76 14.38 8.92
N LYS A 214 5.55 13.73 10.08
CA LYS A 214 4.29 13.69 10.82
C LYS A 214 4.19 14.82 11.85
N GLY A 215 5.20 15.69 11.92
CA GLY A 215 5.23 16.84 12.82
C GLY A 215 5.97 16.62 14.14
N ALA A 216 6.70 15.49 14.30
CA ALA A 216 7.50 15.27 15.50
C ALA A 216 8.70 16.21 15.58
N SER A 217 8.89 16.85 16.72
CA SER A 217 10.15 17.50 17.10
C SER A 217 11.22 16.43 17.45
N PRO A 218 12.50 16.79 17.56
CA PRO A 218 13.54 15.83 18.02
C PRO A 218 13.23 15.19 19.37
N ASP A 219 12.64 15.94 20.31
CA ASP A 219 12.25 15.42 21.63
C ASP A 219 11.05 14.45 21.50
N ASP A 220 10.09 14.73 20.60
CA ASP A 220 8.99 13.83 20.32
C ASP A 220 9.47 12.54 19.66
N VAL A 221 10.46 12.61 18.77
CA VAL A 221 11.07 11.41 18.16
C VAL A 221 11.65 10.49 19.23
N GLN A 222 12.40 11.05 20.17
CA GLN A 222 12.97 10.26 21.27
C GLN A 222 11.86 9.67 22.14
N LEU A 223 10.89 10.48 22.56
CA LEU A 223 9.76 10.06 23.38
C LEU A 223 8.98 8.91 22.73
N LEU A 224 8.69 9.04 21.44
CA LEU A 224 7.94 8.04 20.67
C LEU A 224 8.74 6.77 20.44
N ASP A 225 10.05 6.84 20.24
CA ASP A 225 10.91 5.67 20.09
C ASP A 225 10.96 4.86 21.39
N GLU A 226 11.12 5.55 22.53
CA GLU A 226 11.05 4.93 23.86
C GLU A 226 9.67 4.30 24.10
N ALA A 227 8.58 4.98 23.72
CA ALA A 227 7.21 4.52 23.88
C ALA A 227 6.92 3.25 23.05
N LEU A 228 7.41 3.20 21.81
CA LEU A 228 7.30 2.00 20.96
C LEU A 228 8.18 0.86 21.51
N GLY A 229 9.37 1.17 22.04
CA GLY A 229 10.22 0.19 22.69
C GLY A 229 9.55 -0.43 23.93
N HIS A 230 8.85 0.40 24.71
CA HIS A 230 8.06 -0.06 25.86
C HIS A 230 6.88 -0.94 25.42
N LEU A 231 6.12 -0.52 24.40
CA LEU A 231 5.06 -1.34 23.81
C LEU A 231 5.59 -2.72 23.41
N ALA A 232 6.72 -2.77 22.68
CA ALA A 232 7.31 -4.04 22.25
C ALA A 232 7.69 -4.96 23.43
N ALA A 233 8.20 -4.38 24.53
CA ALA A 233 8.51 -5.13 25.72
C ALA A 233 7.26 -5.74 26.39
N VAL A 234 6.17 -4.97 26.45
CA VAL A 234 4.90 -5.45 27.00
C VAL A 234 4.25 -6.48 26.09
N VAL A 235 4.28 -6.29 24.75
CA VAL A 235 3.83 -7.28 23.77
C VAL A 235 4.58 -8.60 23.93
N GLN A 236 5.90 -8.56 24.04
CA GLN A 236 6.71 -9.76 24.27
C GLN A 236 6.35 -10.47 25.57
N ARG A 237 6.14 -9.71 26.64
CA ARG A 237 5.80 -10.27 27.96
C ARG A 237 4.40 -10.90 28.00
N ASP A 238 3.38 -10.19 27.46
CA ASP A 238 1.97 -10.55 27.64
C ASP A 238 1.45 -11.46 26.52
N LEU A 239 1.97 -11.31 25.29
CA LEU A 239 1.54 -12.07 24.12
C LEU A 239 2.58 -13.07 23.61
N GLY A 240 3.83 -13.01 24.09
CA GLY A 240 4.91 -13.90 23.68
C GLY A 240 5.49 -13.62 22.28
N ILE A 241 5.20 -12.44 21.69
CA ILE A 241 5.57 -12.09 20.32
C ILE A 241 6.65 -11.01 20.33
N ASP A 242 7.81 -11.27 19.71
CA ASP A 242 8.85 -10.25 19.53
C ASP A 242 8.63 -9.51 18.21
N VAL A 243 8.30 -8.22 18.30
CA VAL A 243 8.08 -7.33 17.15
C VAL A 243 9.16 -6.26 17.01
N ARG A 244 10.13 -6.20 17.91
CA ARG A 244 11.09 -5.09 17.99
C ARG A 244 11.99 -5.00 16.76
N THR A 245 12.52 -6.13 16.30
CA THR A 245 13.49 -6.23 15.22
C THR A 245 12.91 -6.79 13.92
N LEU A 246 11.61 -7.09 13.92
CA LEU A 246 10.94 -7.63 12.75
C LEU A 246 11.01 -6.62 11.59
N PRO A 247 11.51 -7.00 10.40
CA PRO A 247 11.50 -6.14 9.23
C PRO A 247 10.09 -5.66 8.91
N GLY A 248 9.92 -4.34 8.70
CA GLY A 248 8.62 -3.72 8.47
C GLY A 248 7.79 -3.41 9.73
N ALA A 249 8.23 -3.82 10.91
CA ALA A 249 7.53 -3.50 12.16
C ALA A 249 7.37 -2.00 12.39
N GLY A 250 8.36 -1.19 11.95
CA GLY A 250 8.34 0.27 12.04
C GLY A 250 7.44 0.96 11.03
N ALA A 251 6.95 0.24 10.02
CA ALA A 251 6.07 0.82 9.01
C ALA A 251 4.83 1.45 9.64
N ALA A 252 4.40 2.58 9.08
CA ALA A 252 3.21 3.32 9.52
C ALA A 252 3.22 3.67 11.03
N GLY A 253 4.42 4.06 11.56
CA GLY A 253 4.53 4.42 12.98
C GLY A 253 4.33 3.26 13.93
N GLY A 254 4.77 2.07 13.53
CA GLY A 254 4.65 0.84 14.29
C GLY A 254 3.33 0.08 14.07
N LEU A 255 2.44 0.54 13.18
CA LEU A 255 1.23 -0.21 12.85
C LEU A 255 1.57 -1.61 12.31
N GLY A 256 2.69 -1.75 11.55
CA GLY A 256 3.19 -3.06 11.12
C GLY A 256 3.39 -4.02 12.29
N ALA A 257 4.05 -3.55 13.36
CA ALA A 257 4.22 -4.33 14.60
C ALA A 257 2.89 -4.67 15.25
N GLY A 258 1.95 -3.69 15.35
CA GLY A 258 0.64 -3.90 15.93
C GLY A 258 -0.21 -4.93 15.18
N LEU A 259 -0.20 -4.90 13.85
CA LEU A 259 -0.91 -5.87 13.03
C LEU A 259 -0.36 -7.30 13.25
N VAL A 260 0.96 -7.45 13.35
CA VAL A 260 1.57 -8.74 13.68
C VAL A 260 1.19 -9.18 15.09
N ALA A 261 1.36 -8.30 16.10
CA ALA A 261 1.16 -8.62 17.51
C ALA A 261 -0.29 -8.99 17.85
N PHE A 262 -1.25 -8.21 17.33
CA PHE A 262 -2.65 -8.34 17.74
C PHE A 262 -3.49 -9.17 16.78
N LEU A 263 -3.15 -9.24 15.50
CA LEU A 263 -3.92 -9.95 14.49
C LEU A 263 -3.19 -11.16 13.88
N GLY A 264 -1.94 -11.42 14.28
CA GLY A 264 -1.13 -12.47 13.67
C GLY A 264 -0.84 -12.23 12.18
N ALA A 265 -0.82 -10.97 11.76
CA ALA A 265 -0.66 -10.59 10.36
C ALA A 265 0.72 -10.96 9.81
N ARG A 266 0.80 -11.15 8.50
CA ARG A 266 2.06 -11.37 7.77
C ARG A 266 2.41 -10.11 6.97
N LEU A 267 3.58 -9.54 7.21
CA LEU A 267 4.13 -8.45 6.41
C LEU A 267 4.71 -9.02 5.11
N ARG A 268 4.34 -8.44 3.97
CA ARG A 268 4.81 -8.87 2.65
C ARG A 268 5.03 -7.65 1.75
N PRO A 269 5.94 -7.74 0.77
CA PRO A 269 6.11 -6.70 -0.23
C PRO A 269 4.78 -6.37 -0.91
N GLY A 270 4.46 -5.07 -1.02
CA GLY A 270 3.15 -4.62 -1.46
C GLY A 270 2.79 -5.08 -2.86
N PHE A 271 3.74 -4.95 -3.80
CA PHE A 271 3.53 -5.43 -5.16
C PHE A 271 3.24 -6.94 -5.22
N GLU A 272 3.94 -7.76 -4.41
CA GLU A 272 3.71 -9.22 -4.41
C GLU A 272 2.28 -9.56 -3.93
N VAL A 273 1.80 -8.84 -2.91
CA VAL A 273 0.42 -9.01 -2.40
C VAL A 273 -0.60 -8.65 -3.48
N VAL A 274 -0.37 -7.55 -4.20
CA VAL A 274 -1.25 -7.10 -5.28
C VAL A 274 -1.18 -8.07 -6.47
N ALA A 275 0.02 -8.47 -6.89
CA ALA A 275 0.22 -9.39 -8.00
C ALA A 275 -0.43 -10.77 -7.75
N GLU A 276 -0.32 -11.29 -6.50
CA GLU A 276 -1.01 -12.52 -6.09
C GLU A 276 -2.54 -12.34 -6.16
N ALA A 277 -3.07 -11.25 -5.62
CA ALA A 277 -4.51 -10.99 -5.64
C ALA A 277 -5.07 -10.87 -7.06
N LEU A 278 -4.27 -10.32 -8.00
CA LEU A 278 -4.61 -10.16 -9.41
C LEU A 278 -4.37 -11.44 -10.23
N ASP A 279 -3.77 -12.48 -9.67
CA ASP A 279 -3.33 -13.69 -10.41
C ASP A 279 -2.45 -13.28 -11.64
N LEU A 280 -1.53 -12.32 -11.39
CA LEU A 280 -0.78 -11.67 -12.46
C LEU A 280 0.16 -12.65 -13.17
N GLU A 281 0.78 -13.57 -12.44
CA GLU A 281 1.67 -14.62 -12.99
C GLU A 281 0.94 -15.42 -14.07
N ARG A 282 -0.23 -15.98 -13.77
CA ARG A 282 -1.01 -16.77 -14.73
C ARG A 282 -1.49 -15.97 -15.94
N ARG A 283 -1.72 -14.66 -15.77
CA ARG A 283 -2.11 -13.77 -16.88
C ARG A 283 -0.91 -13.54 -17.81
N LEU A 284 0.28 -13.33 -17.25
CA LEU A 284 1.52 -13.15 -18.00
C LEU A 284 1.95 -14.43 -18.72
N ASP A 285 1.80 -15.62 -18.13
CA ASP A 285 2.11 -16.90 -18.78
C ASP A 285 1.35 -17.10 -20.09
N ARG A 286 0.22 -16.43 -20.26
CA ARG A 286 -0.61 -16.51 -21.47
C ARG A 286 -0.39 -15.34 -22.43
N ALA A 287 0.41 -14.35 -22.03
CA ALA A 287 0.68 -13.15 -22.82
C ALA A 287 1.91 -13.32 -23.71
N ARG A 288 1.97 -12.56 -24.78
CA ARG A 288 3.18 -12.38 -25.58
C ARG A 288 3.90 -11.07 -25.25
N VAL A 289 3.14 -10.09 -24.79
CA VAL A 289 3.65 -8.77 -24.46
C VAL A 289 3.08 -8.35 -23.11
N ALA A 290 3.91 -7.73 -22.28
CA ALA A 290 3.52 -7.03 -21.07
C ALA A 290 3.88 -5.55 -21.22
N VAL A 291 2.88 -4.69 -21.03
CA VAL A 291 3.04 -3.23 -21.02
C VAL A 291 2.82 -2.75 -19.62
N THR A 292 3.78 -2.03 -19.05
CA THR A 292 3.65 -1.40 -17.74
C THR A 292 4.04 0.07 -17.79
N GLY A 293 3.81 0.81 -16.72
CA GLY A 293 4.19 2.21 -16.64
C GLY A 293 3.92 2.83 -15.29
N GLU A 294 4.48 4.00 -15.06
CA GLU A 294 4.28 4.83 -13.88
C GLU A 294 4.63 6.29 -14.14
N GLY A 295 4.27 7.19 -13.22
CA GLY A 295 4.57 8.62 -13.37
C GLY A 295 6.06 8.95 -13.30
N ARG A 296 6.84 8.27 -12.46
CA ARG A 296 8.30 8.47 -12.33
C ARG A 296 8.98 7.15 -11.99
N TYR A 297 9.89 6.77 -12.86
CA TYR A 297 10.76 5.61 -12.67
C TYR A 297 12.09 6.07 -12.06
N ASP A 298 12.33 5.74 -10.81
CA ASP A 298 13.50 6.13 -10.01
C ASP A 298 14.26 4.90 -9.46
N ALA A 299 15.31 5.13 -8.68
CA ALA A 299 16.09 4.06 -8.06
C ALA A 299 15.24 3.17 -7.11
N GLN A 300 14.19 3.71 -6.51
CA GLN A 300 13.29 2.92 -5.69
C GLN A 300 12.35 2.07 -6.54
N SER A 301 11.95 2.56 -7.73
CA SER A 301 11.16 1.79 -8.70
C SER A 301 11.88 0.50 -9.11
N GLY A 302 13.22 0.56 -9.28
CA GLY A 302 14.04 -0.63 -9.58
C GLY A 302 14.13 -1.67 -8.43
N SER A 303 13.78 -1.31 -7.20
CA SER A 303 13.94 -2.17 -6.02
C SER A 303 12.66 -2.90 -5.55
N GLY A 304 11.71 -3.20 -6.46
CA GLY A 304 10.56 -4.05 -6.15
C GLY A 304 9.21 -3.37 -6.16
N LYS A 305 9.12 -2.10 -6.60
CA LYS A 305 7.84 -1.42 -6.85
C LYS A 305 7.10 -2.01 -8.05
N ALA A 306 5.85 -1.63 -8.22
CA ALA A 306 4.93 -2.26 -9.17
C ALA A 306 5.47 -2.40 -10.60
N PRO A 307 6.00 -1.38 -11.30
CA PRO A 307 6.48 -1.56 -12.67
C PRO A 307 7.67 -2.52 -12.79
N ALA A 308 8.66 -2.43 -11.88
CA ALA A 308 9.81 -3.35 -11.91
C ALA A 308 9.38 -4.78 -11.59
N GLY A 309 8.41 -4.95 -10.69
CA GLY A 309 7.83 -6.26 -10.39
C GLY A 309 7.12 -6.86 -11.60
N VAL A 310 6.32 -6.06 -12.33
CA VAL A 310 5.68 -6.48 -13.59
C VAL A 310 6.72 -6.88 -14.63
N LEU A 311 7.76 -6.06 -14.85
CA LEU A 311 8.82 -6.35 -15.82
C LEU A 311 9.57 -7.64 -15.46
N ARG A 312 9.87 -7.87 -14.17
CA ARG A 312 10.52 -9.10 -13.72
C ARG A 312 9.64 -10.33 -14.02
N MET A 313 8.38 -10.31 -13.59
CA MET A 313 7.44 -11.43 -13.81
C MET A 313 7.19 -11.67 -15.30
N ALA A 314 7.06 -10.61 -16.10
CA ALA A 314 6.89 -10.72 -17.55
C ALA A 314 8.10 -11.36 -18.24
N ARG A 315 9.31 -11.05 -17.81
CA ARG A 315 10.54 -11.70 -18.33
C ARG A 315 10.62 -13.17 -17.95
N GLU A 316 10.24 -13.52 -16.71
CA GLU A 316 10.13 -14.90 -16.24
C GLU A 316 9.14 -15.69 -17.12
N ALA A 317 8.01 -15.05 -17.47
CA ALA A 317 7.01 -15.58 -18.41
C ALA A 317 7.40 -15.49 -19.90
N ARG A 318 8.60 -14.95 -20.23
CA ARG A 318 9.09 -14.76 -21.58
C ARG A 318 8.23 -13.84 -22.47
N CYS A 319 7.57 -12.87 -21.86
CA CYS A 319 6.89 -11.82 -22.60
C CYS A 319 7.90 -10.78 -23.11
N ALA A 320 7.64 -10.19 -24.27
CA ALA A 320 8.25 -8.92 -24.64
C ALA A 320 7.76 -7.83 -23.68
N THR A 321 8.66 -6.95 -23.24
CA THR A 321 8.38 -6.00 -22.16
C THR A 321 8.43 -4.56 -22.63
N VAL A 322 7.43 -3.77 -22.27
CA VAL A 322 7.32 -2.34 -22.58
C VAL A 322 7.13 -1.56 -21.29
N LEU A 323 7.96 -0.53 -21.09
CA LEU A 323 7.80 0.45 -20.03
C LEU A 323 7.47 1.83 -20.62
N VAL A 324 6.38 2.43 -20.16
CA VAL A 324 6.05 3.84 -20.39
C VAL A 324 6.13 4.58 -19.06
N ALA A 325 7.07 5.52 -18.94
CA ALA A 325 7.24 6.32 -17.74
C ALA A 325 6.99 7.80 -18.06
N GLY A 326 6.31 8.51 -17.15
CA GLY A 326 6.16 9.95 -17.25
C GLY A 326 7.52 10.64 -17.23
N ARG A 327 8.45 10.13 -16.40
CA ARG A 327 9.86 10.53 -16.35
C ARG A 327 10.72 9.36 -15.86
N ILE A 328 11.93 9.26 -16.39
CA ILE A 328 12.98 8.36 -15.89
C ILE A 328 14.10 9.20 -15.28
N ASP A 329 14.53 8.87 -14.07
CA ASP A 329 15.62 9.61 -13.42
C ASP A 329 16.98 9.32 -14.11
N ALA A 330 17.84 10.34 -14.13
CA ALA A 330 19.14 10.24 -14.78
C ALA A 330 19.98 9.08 -14.24
N GLY A 331 20.58 8.31 -15.13
CA GLY A 331 21.43 7.17 -14.78
C GLY A 331 20.67 5.89 -14.45
N ILE A 332 19.35 5.87 -14.61
CA ILE A 332 18.53 4.67 -14.42
C ILE A 332 18.23 4.04 -15.80
N GLU A 333 18.54 2.77 -15.93
CA GLU A 333 18.22 1.96 -17.13
C GLU A 333 17.15 0.92 -16.74
N PRO A 334 15.86 1.16 -17.10
CA PRO A 334 14.81 0.21 -16.81
C PRO A 334 15.02 -1.12 -17.56
N PRO A 335 14.79 -2.27 -16.91
CA PRO A 335 14.97 -3.57 -17.53
C PRO A 335 13.76 -3.95 -18.41
N ALA A 336 13.53 -3.22 -19.50
CA ALA A 336 12.48 -3.49 -20.48
C ALA A 336 13.04 -3.50 -21.90
N ASP A 337 12.42 -4.26 -22.82
CA ASP A 337 12.84 -4.33 -24.21
C ASP A 337 12.57 -3.02 -24.95
N LEU A 338 11.45 -2.35 -24.63
CA LEU A 338 11.12 -1.02 -25.12
C LEU A 338 10.84 -0.08 -23.94
N VAL A 339 11.46 1.10 -23.97
CA VAL A 339 11.35 2.12 -22.91
C VAL A 339 10.98 3.47 -23.50
N TYR A 340 9.96 4.09 -22.92
CA TYR A 340 9.43 5.39 -23.31
C TYR A 340 9.45 6.36 -22.12
N ASP A 341 10.28 7.41 -22.19
CA ASP A 341 10.31 8.53 -21.26
C ASP A 341 9.54 9.70 -21.86
N LEU A 342 8.35 9.99 -21.33
CA LEU A 342 7.47 11.04 -21.87
C LEU A 342 8.05 12.44 -21.65
N SER A 343 8.73 12.68 -20.53
CA SER A 343 9.35 13.98 -20.25
C SER A 343 10.56 14.26 -21.13
N ALA A 344 11.35 13.24 -21.47
CA ALA A 344 12.45 13.37 -22.40
C ALA A 344 11.98 13.68 -23.84
N ARG A 345 10.78 13.20 -24.21
CA ARG A 345 10.18 13.38 -25.53
C ARG A 345 9.46 14.72 -25.72
N ALA A 346 8.68 15.13 -24.72
CA ALA A 346 7.77 16.28 -24.84
C ALA A 346 8.13 17.45 -23.91
N GLY A 347 9.06 17.26 -22.98
CA GLY A 347 9.30 18.18 -21.85
C GLY A 347 8.40 17.88 -20.66
N SER A 348 8.85 18.25 -19.45
CA SER A 348 8.15 17.88 -18.21
C SER A 348 6.76 18.53 -18.06
N GLY A 349 6.56 19.78 -18.52
CA GLY A 349 5.25 20.45 -18.48
C GLY A 349 4.23 19.74 -19.37
N PRO A 350 4.49 19.63 -20.69
CA PRO A 350 3.60 18.90 -21.60
C PRO A 350 3.37 17.43 -21.21
N ALA A 351 4.38 16.76 -20.61
CA ALA A 351 4.22 15.39 -20.14
C ALA A 351 3.19 15.25 -19.02
N MET A 352 3.02 16.28 -18.21
CA MET A 352 1.95 16.32 -17.18
C MET A 352 0.61 16.76 -17.77
N GLU A 353 0.59 17.83 -18.57
CA GLU A 353 -0.66 18.39 -19.11
C GLU A 353 -1.36 17.47 -20.11
N ARG A 354 -0.58 16.69 -20.88
CA ARG A 354 -1.04 15.80 -21.94
C ARG A 354 -0.70 14.34 -21.69
N ALA A 355 -0.62 13.96 -20.39
CA ALA A 355 -0.16 12.64 -19.99
C ALA A 355 -0.91 11.51 -20.73
N ARG A 356 -2.22 11.61 -20.84
CA ARG A 356 -3.05 10.61 -21.51
C ARG A 356 -2.66 10.42 -22.98
N ASP A 357 -2.60 11.52 -23.74
CA ASP A 357 -2.28 11.47 -25.19
C ASP A 357 -0.89 10.87 -25.41
N LEU A 358 0.09 11.30 -24.61
CA LEU A 358 1.46 10.84 -24.73
C LEU A 358 1.63 9.36 -24.33
N VAL A 359 0.87 8.88 -23.35
CA VAL A 359 0.81 7.47 -22.98
C VAL A 359 0.21 6.64 -24.13
N GLU A 360 -0.88 7.13 -24.76
CA GLU A 360 -1.49 6.50 -25.94
C GLU A 360 -0.52 6.45 -27.12
N ASP A 361 0.17 7.54 -27.41
CA ASP A 361 1.14 7.61 -28.52
C ASP A 361 2.33 6.66 -28.28
N ALA A 362 2.90 6.63 -27.09
CA ALA A 362 4.00 5.73 -26.72
C ALA A 362 3.59 4.25 -26.87
N SER A 363 2.37 3.91 -26.46
CA SER A 363 1.86 2.55 -26.59
C SER A 363 1.60 2.14 -28.05
N ALA A 364 1.13 3.07 -28.91
CA ALA A 364 0.94 2.82 -30.33
C ALA A 364 2.30 2.59 -31.04
N GLU A 365 3.32 3.37 -30.69
CA GLU A 365 4.68 3.19 -31.22
C GLU A 365 5.29 1.83 -30.76
N ALA A 366 5.07 1.43 -29.50
CA ALA A 366 5.52 0.14 -29.00
C ALA A 366 4.90 -1.03 -29.78
N ALA A 367 3.59 -0.95 -30.01
CA ALA A 367 2.88 -1.95 -30.82
C ALA A 367 3.43 -2.03 -32.25
N ALA A 368 3.74 -0.85 -32.89
CA ALA A 368 4.34 -0.82 -34.22
C ALA A 368 5.77 -1.37 -34.27
N ALA A 369 6.56 -1.17 -33.22
CA ALA A 369 7.92 -1.71 -33.13
C ALA A 369 7.89 -3.25 -33.04
N LEU A 370 7.08 -3.80 -32.14
CA LEU A 370 6.98 -5.25 -31.94
C LEU A 370 6.28 -6.00 -33.10
N ALA A 371 5.46 -5.31 -33.90
CA ALA A 371 4.86 -5.92 -35.09
C ALA A 371 5.86 -6.13 -36.24
N LYS A 372 6.99 -5.44 -36.25
CA LYS A 372 8.04 -5.58 -37.28
C LYS A 372 9.01 -6.74 -37.02
N ASP A 373 9.11 -7.17 -35.77
CA ASP A 373 10.05 -8.20 -35.32
C ASP A 373 9.40 -9.62 -35.24
N GLY A 374 8.14 -9.77 -35.58
CA GLY A 374 7.37 -11.02 -35.56
C GLY A 374 6.78 -11.37 -36.89
#